data_4ee6134d170308622e68e8bfce3d035e
#
_entry.id   4ee6134d170308622e68e8bfce3d035e
#
_cell.length_a   1.000
_cell.length_b   1.000
_cell.length_c   1.000
_cell.angle_alpha   90.00
_cell.angle_beta   90.00
_cell.angle_gamma   90.00
#
_symmetry.space_group_name_H-M   'P 1'
#
loop_
_entity.id
_entity.type
_entity.pdbx_description
1 polymer ?
#
loop_
_entity_poly.entity_id
_entity_poly.type
_entity_poly.pdbx_seq_one_letter_code
_entity_poly.pdbx_strand_id
1 'polypeptide(L)'
;MNICMNLKKEEPKKITTTKELAQYILESGNDVEKMSEEDRSRMDAQITAKLQSGKKLSQKEMDYLRKTNPIMYAHALRVQRMAEAVEEQLKHAKSKEEADRIISFALSGISKNDPDREYIFAAVNRISTEFHKSG
;
A
#
# COMPACT_ATOMS: atom_id res chain seq x y z
N MET A 1 28.50 -22.16 4.81
CA MET A 1 28.15 -22.08 4.49
C MET A 1 27.95 -21.79 4.13
N ASN A 2 28.21 -21.72 4.19
CA ASN A 2 28.00 -21.45 3.74
C ASN A 2 27.46 -21.07 3.32
N ILE A 3 27.63 -20.87 3.14
CA ILE A 3 27.22 -20.57 2.64
C ILE A 3 27.05 -20.23 2.05
N CYS A 4 27.48 -20.22 1.91
CA CYS A 4 27.35 -19.97 1.22
C CYS A 4 27.48 -19.69 0.68
N MET A 5 27.83 -19.72 0.53
CA MET A 5 27.93 -19.52 -0.05
C MET A 5 27.96 -19.31 -0.79
N ASN A 6 28.26 -19.51 -0.98
CA ASN A 6 28.17 -19.39 -1.78
C ASN A 6 27.73 -19.01 -2.34
N LEU A 7 27.93 -18.91 -2.40
CA LEU A 7 27.44 -18.53 -2.97
C LEU A 7 27.25 -18.06 -3.63
N LYS A 8 27.46 -17.76 -4.21
CA LYS A 8 27.29 -17.36 -4.81
C LYS A 8 27.04 -16.90 -5.61
N LYS A 9 26.87 -16.73 -6.25
CA LYS A 9 26.45 -16.40 -6.96
C LYS A 9 25.77 -15.94 -7.52
N GLU A 10 25.37 -15.67 -8.12
CA GLU A 10 24.66 -15.18 -8.39
C GLU A 10 23.59 -14.84 -8.77
N GLU A 11 23.20 -14.92 -8.93
CA GLU A 11 22.00 -14.83 -9.09
C GLU A 11 21.44 -13.69 -8.62
N PRO A 12 20.49 -13.33 -9.14
CA PRO A 12 19.96 -12.13 -8.89
C PRO A 12 19.43 -12.12 -7.69
N LYS A 13 19.28 -11.44 -7.29
CA LYS A 13 19.10 -11.13 -6.39
C LYS A 13 17.91 -11.24 -5.75
N LYS A 14 17.49 -12.35 -5.41
CA LYS A 14 16.55 -12.57 -4.48
C LYS A 14 17.14 -12.40 -3.18
N ILE A 15 16.43 -11.88 -2.18
CA ILE A 15 16.88 -11.79 -0.81
C ILE A 15 16.66 -13.13 -0.18
N THR A 16 17.73 -13.87 0.02
CA THR A 16 17.63 -15.23 0.51
C THR A 16 18.27 -15.45 1.86
N THR A 17 18.99 -14.44 2.39
CA THR A 17 19.64 -14.58 3.68
C THR A 17 19.29 -13.41 4.57
N THR A 18 19.44 -13.60 5.88
CA THR A 18 19.24 -12.53 6.84
C THR A 18 20.20 -11.37 6.58
N LYS A 19 21.42 -11.69 6.19
CA LYS A 19 22.40 -10.66 5.89
C LYS A 19 21.97 -9.79 4.72
N GLU A 20 21.45 -10.41 3.67
CA GLU A 20 20.99 -9.67 2.51
C GLU A 20 19.79 -8.80 2.84
N LEU A 21 18.90 -9.32 3.64
CA LEU A 21 17.75 -8.56 4.08
C LEU A 21 18.17 -7.35 4.92
N ALA A 22 19.10 -7.56 5.84
CA ALA A 22 19.60 -6.46 6.67
C ALA A 22 20.25 -5.38 5.82
N GLN A 23 21.00 -5.78 4.81
CA GLN A 23 21.65 -4.82 3.93
C GLN A 23 20.60 -4.04 3.13
N TYR A 24 19.59 -4.73 2.63
CA TYR A 24 18.51 -4.06 1.90
C TYR A 24 17.84 -3.00 2.77
N ILE A 25 17.56 -3.34 4.03
CA ILE A 25 16.93 -2.41 4.95
C ILE A 25 17.81 -1.20 5.21
N LEU A 26 19.10 -1.44 5.39
CA LEU A 26 20.05 -0.34 5.62
C LEU A 26 20.14 0.59 4.41
N GLU A 27 20.18 0.02 3.22
CA GLU A 27 20.26 0.82 2.00
C GLU A 27 19.00 1.65 1.81
N SER A 28 17.84 1.05 2.09
CA SER A 28 16.59 1.79 2.00
C SER A 28 16.56 2.94 3.00
N GLY A 29 17.07 2.70 4.22
CA GLY A 29 17.15 3.75 5.21
C GLY A 29 18.07 4.87 4.80
N ASN A 30 19.20 4.50 4.20
CA ASN A 30 20.16 5.50 3.74
C ASN A 30 19.56 6.36 2.63
N ASP A 31 18.76 5.75 1.75
CA ASP A 31 18.09 6.51 0.71
C ASP A 31 17.21 7.60 1.28
N VAL A 32 16.43 7.27 2.32
CA VAL A 32 15.58 8.27 2.96
C VAL A 32 16.44 9.35 3.61
N GLU A 33 17.50 8.97 4.29
CA GLU A 33 18.36 9.93 4.96
C GLU A 33 19.04 10.88 4.01
N LYS A 34 19.29 10.42 2.78
CA LYS A 34 19.93 11.24 1.77
C LYS A 34 18.99 12.20 1.07
N MET A 35 17.69 12.04 1.30
CA MET A 35 16.72 12.93 0.66
C MET A 35 16.79 14.32 1.28
N SER A 36 16.67 15.33 0.43
CA SER A 36 16.59 16.69 0.90
C SER A 36 15.23 16.92 1.58
N GLU A 37 15.15 18.02 2.33
CA GLU A 37 13.89 18.38 2.96
C GLU A 37 12.80 18.62 1.93
N GLU A 38 13.18 19.24 0.81
CA GLU A 38 12.22 19.49 -0.26
C GLU A 38 11.68 18.20 -0.83
N ASP A 39 12.57 17.22 -1.03
CA ASP A 39 12.14 15.92 -1.57
C ASP A 39 11.24 15.20 -0.59
N ARG A 40 11.53 15.30 0.71
CA ARG A 40 10.69 14.69 1.73
C ARG A 40 9.32 15.34 1.75
N SER A 41 9.27 16.67 1.67
CA SER A 41 8.00 17.39 1.62
C SER A 41 7.17 16.97 0.43
N ARG A 42 7.81 16.83 -0.73
CA ARG A 42 7.11 16.39 -1.93
C ARG A 42 6.57 14.97 -1.77
N MET A 43 7.38 14.10 -1.20
CA MET A 43 6.95 12.72 -0.97
C MET A 43 5.78 12.68 0.00
N ASP A 44 5.86 13.44 1.09
CA ASP A 44 4.77 13.49 2.06
C ASP A 44 3.49 14.01 1.43
N ALA A 45 3.60 15.07 0.63
CA ALA A 45 2.43 15.65 -0.02
C ALA A 45 1.82 14.69 -1.03
N GLN A 46 2.67 13.98 -1.77
CA GLN A 46 2.21 13.01 -2.76
C GLN A 46 1.47 11.86 -2.10
N ILE A 47 2.01 11.35 -1.00
CA ILE A 47 1.38 10.26 -0.27
C ILE A 47 0.04 10.70 0.31
N THR A 48 0.01 11.90 0.91
CA THR A 48 -1.24 12.44 1.47
C THR A 48 -2.30 12.59 0.39
N ALA A 49 -1.92 13.13 -0.77
CA ALA A 49 -2.85 13.31 -1.86
C ALA A 49 -3.41 11.98 -2.36
N LYS A 50 -2.56 10.96 -2.44
CA LYS A 50 -3.02 9.65 -2.85
C LYS A 50 -3.98 9.03 -1.85
N LEU A 51 -3.67 9.14 -0.56
CA LEU A 51 -4.57 8.62 0.47
C LEU A 51 -5.91 9.31 0.43
N GLN A 52 -5.91 10.63 0.27
CA GLN A 52 -7.15 11.40 0.24
C GLN A 52 -8.00 11.08 -0.98
N SER A 53 -7.37 10.72 -2.08
CA SER A 53 -8.09 10.38 -3.30
C SER A 53 -8.36 8.89 -3.45
N GLY A 54 -7.91 8.09 -2.50
CA GLY A 54 -8.14 6.66 -2.52
C GLY A 54 -7.21 5.89 -3.44
N LYS A 55 -6.16 6.54 -3.93
CA LYS A 55 -5.23 5.87 -4.82
C LYS A 55 -4.27 4.98 -4.05
N LYS A 56 -3.80 3.94 -4.72
CA LYS A 56 -2.88 2.99 -4.11
C LYS A 56 -1.49 3.60 -4.02
N LEU A 57 -0.83 3.38 -2.89
CA LEU A 57 0.56 3.81 -2.72
C LEU A 57 1.48 2.80 -3.38
N SER A 58 2.58 3.28 -3.94
CA SER A 58 3.59 2.42 -4.50
C SER A 58 4.41 1.78 -3.38
N GLN A 59 5.17 0.74 -3.73
CA GLN A 59 6.04 0.10 -2.75
C GLN A 59 7.05 1.08 -2.18
N LYS A 60 7.58 1.95 -3.04
CA LYS A 60 8.52 2.97 -2.60
C LYS A 60 7.89 3.91 -1.58
N GLU A 61 6.65 4.32 -1.82
CA GLU A 61 5.93 5.19 -0.89
C GLU A 61 5.66 4.48 0.42
N MET A 62 5.28 3.21 0.37
CA MET A 62 5.06 2.44 1.59
C MET A 62 6.35 2.29 2.39
N ASP A 63 7.45 2.00 1.71
CA ASP A 63 8.75 1.89 2.39
C ASP A 63 9.15 3.21 3.04
N TYR A 64 8.93 4.31 2.35
CA TYR A 64 9.20 5.64 2.89
C TYR A 64 8.40 5.88 4.16
N LEU A 65 7.10 5.59 4.11
CA LEU A 65 6.24 5.76 5.29
C LEU A 65 6.71 4.91 6.46
N ARG A 66 7.05 3.66 6.17
CA ARG A 66 7.46 2.76 7.24
C ARG A 66 8.66 3.31 7.98
N LYS A 67 9.55 4.00 7.28
CA LYS A 67 10.74 4.55 7.91
C LYS A 67 10.53 5.91 8.55
N THR A 68 9.68 6.75 7.96
CA THR A 68 9.52 8.13 8.44
C THR A 68 8.33 8.32 9.34
N ASN A 69 7.29 7.49 9.18
CA ASN A 69 6.05 7.65 9.96
C ASN A 69 5.38 6.29 10.10
N PRO A 70 5.86 5.45 11.04
CA PRO A 70 5.31 4.10 11.19
C PRO A 70 3.83 4.07 11.51
N ILE A 71 3.33 5.08 12.22
CA ILE A 71 1.91 5.13 12.56
C ILE A 71 1.07 5.31 11.30
N MET A 72 1.45 6.27 10.46
CA MET A 72 0.76 6.47 9.20
C MET A 72 0.93 5.26 8.28
N TYR A 73 2.08 4.61 8.32
CA TYR A 73 2.29 3.38 7.55
C TYR A 73 1.24 2.33 7.94
N ALA A 74 1.00 2.15 9.23
CA ALA A 74 0.01 1.18 9.69
C ALA A 74 -1.38 1.52 9.18
N HIS A 75 -1.75 2.80 9.21
CA HIS A 75 -3.04 3.23 8.67
C HIS A 75 -3.14 2.99 7.18
N ALA A 76 -2.10 3.35 6.44
CA ALA A 76 -2.09 3.16 5.00
C ALA A 76 -2.20 1.68 4.64
N LEU A 77 -1.49 0.84 5.37
CA LEU A 77 -1.53 -0.61 5.12
C LEU A 77 -2.92 -1.17 5.38
N ARG A 78 -3.57 -0.71 6.45
CA ARG A 78 -4.92 -1.16 6.76
C ARG A 78 -5.90 -0.78 5.65
N VAL A 79 -5.82 0.47 5.20
CA VAL A 79 -6.69 0.95 4.12
C VAL A 79 -6.45 0.14 2.86
N GLN A 80 -5.19 -0.11 2.53
CA GLN A 80 -4.86 -0.87 1.35
C GLN A 80 -5.42 -2.29 1.41
N ARG A 81 -5.31 -2.94 2.55
CA ARG A 81 -5.82 -4.30 2.70
C ARG A 81 -7.34 -4.36 2.59
N MET A 82 -8.02 -3.37 3.15
CA MET A 82 -9.47 -3.33 3.03
C MET A 82 -9.89 -3.08 1.59
N ALA A 83 -9.17 -2.20 0.90
CA ALA A 83 -9.47 -1.93 -0.51
C ALA A 83 -9.24 -3.18 -1.36
N GLU A 84 -8.16 -3.90 -1.09
CA GLU A 84 -7.87 -5.11 -1.85
C GLU A 84 -8.93 -6.18 -1.62
N ALA A 85 -9.47 -6.25 -0.41
CA ALA A 85 -10.54 -7.20 -0.14
C ALA A 85 -11.78 -6.90 -0.97
N VAL A 86 -12.12 -5.61 -1.10
CA VAL A 86 -13.25 -5.21 -1.94
C VAL A 86 -12.98 -5.53 -3.40
N GLU A 87 -11.78 -5.22 -3.87
CA GLU A 87 -11.40 -5.53 -5.25
C GLU A 87 -11.53 -7.02 -5.54
N GLU A 88 -11.10 -7.84 -4.59
CA GLU A 88 -11.17 -9.29 -4.78
C GLU A 88 -12.62 -9.76 -4.86
N GLN A 89 -13.48 -9.21 -4.02
CA GLN A 89 -14.89 -9.57 -4.08
C GLN A 89 -15.52 -9.15 -5.40
N LEU A 90 -15.15 -7.97 -5.90
CA LEU A 90 -15.71 -7.48 -7.16
C LEU A 90 -15.28 -8.31 -8.35
N LYS A 91 -14.10 -8.93 -8.31
CA LYS A 91 -13.66 -9.82 -9.38
C LYS A 91 -14.62 -10.98 -9.58
N HIS A 92 -15.31 -11.38 -8.54
CA HIS A 92 -16.22 -12.53 -8.59
C HIS A 92 -17.67 -12.13 -8.67
N ALA A 93 -17.97 -10.84 -8.76
CA ALA A 93 -19.34 -10.38 -8.90
C ALA A 93 -19.89 -10.79 -10.25
N LYS A 94 -21.10 -11.32 -10.25
CA LYS A 94 -21.69 -11.85 -11.48
C LYS A 94 -22.65 -10.88 -12.15
N SER A 95 -22.97 -9.76 -11.49
CA SER A 95 -23.87 -8.77 -12.04
C SER A 95 -23.52 -7.42 -11.46
N LYS A 96 -24.04 -6.38 -12.10
CA LYS A 96 -23.89 -5.03 -11.60
C LYS A 96 -24.54 -4.88 -10.23
N GLU A 97 -25.71 -5.51 -10.07
CA GLU A 97 -26.42 -5.45 -8.81
C GLU A 97 -25.63 -6.10 -7.68
N GLU A 98 -24.98 -7.21 -7.98
CA GLU A 98 -24.14 -7.85 -6.98
C GLU A 98 -22.95 -6.97 -6.63
N ALA A 99 -22.32 -6.35 -7.63
CA ALA A 99 -21.21 -5.44 -7.39
C ALA A 99 -21.63 -4.28 -6.50
N ASP A 100 -22.81 -3.70 -6.79
CA ASP A 100 -23.32 -2.59 -6.00
C ASP A 100 -23.56 -3.01 -4.55
N ARG A 101 -24.04 -4.22 -4.33
CA ARG A 101 -24.24 -4.72 -2.98
C ARG A 101 -22.93 -4.89 -2.24
N ILE A 102 -21.90 -5.39 -2.93
CA ILE A 102 -20.58 -5.54 -2.33
C ILE A 102 -20.06 -4.19 -1.87
N ILE A 103 -20.16 -3.19 -2.73
CA ILE A 103 -19.67 -1.85 -2.42
C ILE A 103 -20.46 -1.23 -1.26
N SER A 104 -21.79 -1.33 -1.32
CA SER A 104 -22.64 -0.80 -0.25
C SER A 104 -22.37 -1.46 1.08
N PHE A 105 -22.18 -2.77 1.07
CA PHE A 105 -21.89 -3.49 2.29
C PHE A 105 -20.54 -3.07 2.87
N ALA A 106 -19.53 -2.90 2.00
CA ALA A 106 -18.22 -2.48 2.46
C ALA A 106 -18.29 -1.11 3.10
N LEU A 107 -19.00 -0.18 2.48
CA LEU A 107 -19.10 1.18 3.00
C LEU A 107 -19.90 1.23 4.30
N SER A 108 -20.99 0.47 4.39
CA SER A 108 -21.84 0.51 5.57
C SER A 108 -21.18 -0.15 6.77
N GLY A 109 -20.19 -1.01 6.53
CA GLY A 109 -19.49 -1.68 7.63
C GLY A 109 -18.43 -0.82 8.31
N ILE A 110 -18.16 0.38 7.79
CA ILE A 110 -17.14 1.23 8.36
C ILE A 110 -17.74 2.06 9.48
N SER A 111 -17.14 1.96 10.67
CA SER A 111 -17.61 2.70 11.84
C SER A 111 -17.50 4.20 11.62
N LYS A 112 -18.46 4.95 12.17
CA LYS A 112 -18.39 6.41 12.11
C LYS A 112 -17.18 6.95 12.84
N ASN A 113 -16.67 6.19 13.80
CA ASN A 113 -15.52 6.62 14.59
C ASN A 113 -14.22 6.01 14.10
N ASP A 114 -14.24 5.32 12.98
CA ASP A 114 -13.02 4.71 12.44
C ASP A 114 -12.05 5.82 12.01
N PRO A 115 -10.82 5.81 12.52
CA PRO A 115 -9.86 6.87 12.18
C PRO A 115 -9.49 6.90 10.71
N ASP A 116 -9.67 5.79 10.00
CA ASP A 116 -9.35 5.71 8.58
C ASP A 116 -10.55 5.82 7.67
N ARG A 117 -11.69 6.18 8.25
CA ARG A 117 -12.97 6.15 7.54
C ARG A 117 -12.92 6.88 6.19
N GLU A 118 -12.37 8.08 6.19
CA GLU A 118 -12.34 8.89 4.97
C GLU A 118 -11.44 8.27 3.91
N TYR A 119 -10.31 7.72 4.34
CA TYR A 119 -9.39 7.06 3.41
C TYR A 119 -10.02 5.79 2.83
N ILE A 120 -10.72 5.03 3.67
CA ILE A 120 -11.38 3.80 3.20
C ILE A 120 -12.50 4.15 2.23
N PHE A 121 -13.30 5.18 2.56
CA PHE A 121 -14.36 5.64 1.66
C PHE A 121 -13.77 6.05 0.32
N ALA A 122 -12.69 6.83 0.34
CA ALA A 122 -12.06 7.27 -0.90
C ALA A 122 -11.57 6.09 -1.73
N ALA A 123 -10.95 5.12 -1.08
CA ALA A 123 -10.43 3.95 -1.78
C ALA A 123 -11.54 3.12 -2.39
N VAL A 124 -12.61 2.87 -1.63
CA VAL A 124 -13.74 2.07 -2.14
C VAL A 124 -14.44 2.81 -3.27
N ASN A 125 -14.60 4.13 -3.14
CA ASN A 125 -15.22 4.90 -4.21
C ASN A 125 -14.38 4.89 -5.49
N ARG A 126 -13.05 4.96 -5.36
CA ARG A 126 -12.18 4.84 -6.53
C ARG A 126 -12.36 3.48 -7.19
N ILE A 127 -12.39 2.43 -6.39
CA ILE A 127 -12.57 1.07 -6.91
C ILE A 127 -13.91 0.94 -7.61
N SER A 128 -14.96 1.50 -7.02
CA SER A 128 -16.29 1.47 -7.61
C SER A 128 -16.30 2.17 -8.96
N THR A 129 -15.69 3.34 -9.03
CA THR A 129 -15.61 4.11 -10.26
C THR A 129 -14.87 3.33 -11.34
N GLU A 130 -13.74 2.74 -10.98
CA GLU A 130 -12.96 1.98 -11.94
C GLU A 130 -13.69 0.74 -12.41
N PHE A 131 -14.40 0.09 -11.50
CA PHE A 131 -15.18 -1.08 -11.86
C PHE A 131 -16.25 -0.74 -12.89
N HIS A 132 -16.98 0.35 -12.68
CA HIS A 132 -18.04 0.75 -13.58
C HIS A 132 -17.50 1.24 -14.93
N LYS A 133 -16.30 1.78 -14.95
CA LYS A 133 -15.71 2.20 -16.20
C LYS A 133 -15.31 1.02 -17.08
N SER A 134 -14.84 -0.05 -16.47
CA SER A 134 -14.35 -1.19 -17.22
C SER A 134 -15.45 -2.15 -17.62
N GLY A 135 -16.62 -1.97 -17.03
CA GLY A 135 -17.73 -2.82 -17.32
C GLY A 135 -18.73 -2.17 -18.21
#